data_f7102cedd845e6848685e8c8f579a27c
#
_entry.id   f7102cedd845e6848685e8c8f579a27c
#
_cell.length_a   1.000
_cell.length_b   1.000
_cell.length_c   1.000
_cell.angle_alpha   90.00
_cell.angle_beta   90.00
_cell.angle_gamma   90.00
#
_symmetry.space_group_name_H-M   'P 1'
#
loop_
_entity.id
_entity.type
_entity.pdbx_description
1 polymer ?
#
loop_
_entity_poly.entity_id
_entity_poly.type
_entity_poly.pdbx_seq_one_letter_code
_entity_poly.pdbx_strand_id
1 'polypeptide(L)'
;MIDIHTFNKSLKASWIKEYLDPTNNGRWKFFFDVNLKLYGEKFIFSCNLHKDDIPLLKIRNPFVCEVMSIWAELHFSDAVAISIANVGDQIIWLNSLVRIYNQPVFRKHWMDHGVCKISHLLDEGGNLLGYDAMKSNFQELNWLEYCGIASAVKSLINNVQNEPTYEVVSTEGTSITELTSKSKVNNFIYKSLLRKRISTPIRSQEKWLSDLQVENASDIDWKDAYTIAFHCTASTKLRTFHYKFLHRRITTNDFLKKINLKQSDKCSFCQREIETISHLFLRCSATIAFWNDVKQFLIQKGLKSTALTDLHLTGSPL
;
A
#
# COMPACT_ATOMS: atom_id res chain seq x y z
N MET A 1 3.36 -5.84 15.56
CA MET A 1 2.41 -6.97 15.29
C MET A 1 2.45 -7.27 13.80
N ILE A 2 2.44 -8.54 13.40
CA ILE A 2 2.39 -8.92 11.99
C ILE A 2 0.93 -8.87 11.53
N ASP A 3 0.66 -8.17 10.44
CA ASP A 3 -0.63 -8.24 9.75
C ASP A 3 -0.71 -9.58 9.00
N ILE A 4 -1.47 -10.52 9.54
CA ILE A 4 -1.61 -11.88 9.01
C ILE A 4 -2.19 -11.87 7.58
N HIS A 5 -3.11 -10.97 7.29
CA HIS A 5 -3.70 -10.88 5.95
C HIS A 5 -2.65 -10.45 4.91
N THR A 6 -1.89 -9.38 5.19
CA THR A 6 -0.80 -8.94 4.34
C THR A 6 0.32 -9.98 4.25
N PHE A 7 0.60 -10.69 5.36
CA PHE A 7 1.58 -11.78 5.34
C PHE A 7 1.14 -12.94 4.42
N ASN A 8 -0.12 -13.37 4.48
CA ASN A 8 -0.65 -14.39 3.58
C ASN A 8 -0.59 -13.94 2.11
N LYS A 9 -0.91 -12.67 1.82
CA LYS A 9 -0.72 -12.11 0.48
C LYS A 9 0.75 -12.22 0.03
N SER A 10 1.69 -11.86 0.90
CA SER A 10 3.11 -11.90 0.55
C SER A 10 3.61 -13.32 0.25
N LEU A 11 3.12 -14.33 0.98
CA LEU A 11 3.42 -15.74 0.71
C LEU A 11 2.90 -16.17 -0.66
N LYS A 12 1.66 -15.81 -1.02
CA LYS A 12 1.09 -16.14 -2.32
C LYS A 12 1.83 -15.46 -3.46
N ALA A 13 2.12 -14.17 -3.34
CA ALA A 13 2.85 -13.44 -4.38
C ALA A 13 4.31 -13.89 -4.55
N SER A 14 4.92 -14.49 -3.52
CA SER A 14 6.28 -15.03 -3.65
C SER A 14 6.40 -16.17 -4.68
N TRP A 15 5.30 -16.85 -4.98
CA TRP A 15 5.25 -17.86 -6.04
C TRP A 15 5.59 -17.29 -7.42
N ILE A 16 5.41 -15.99 -7.64
CA ILE A 16 5.81 -15.34 -8.89
C ILE A 16 7.31 -15.46 -9.13
N LYS A 17 8.14 -15.23 -8.10
CA LYS A 17 9.58 -15.39 -8.22
C LYS A 17 9.94 -16.81 -8.61
N GLU A 18 9.36 -17.79 -7.91
CA GLU A 18 9.60 -19.23 -8.20
C GLU A 18 9.10 -19.63 -9.59
N TYR A 19 7.97 -19.05 -10.04
CA TYR A 19 7.45 -19.28 -11.38
C TYR A 19 8.37 -18.71 -12.47
N LEU A 20 8.89 -17.50 -12.25
CA LEU A 20 9.76 -16.82 -13.21
C LEU A 20 11.19 -17.40 -13.23
N ASP A 21 11.62 -18.11 -12.17
CA ASP A 21 12.94 -18.72 -12.10
C ASP A 21 13.09 -19.86 -13.14
N PRO A 22 13.98 -19.70 -14.13
CA PRO A 22 14.17 -20.73 -15.18
C PRO A 22 14.78 -22.02 -14.63
N THR A 23 15.45 -21.97 -13.47
CA THR A 23 16.09 -23.15 -12.86
C THR A 23 15.11 -24.02 -12.09
N ASN A 24 13.97 -23.48 -11.71
CA ASN A 24 12.91 -24.21 -11.01
C ASN A 24 12.07 -24.99 -12.03
N ASN A 25 12.21 -26.30 -12.06
CA ASN A 25 11.49 -27.22 -12.96
C ASN A 25 10.28 -27.87 -12.29
N GLY A 26 9.68 -27.23 -11.29
CA GLY A 26 8.53 -27.75 -10.55
C GLY A 26 7.29 -27.95 -11.44
N ARG A 27 6.68 -29.15 -11.36
CA ARG A 27 5.47 -29.49 -12.13
C ARG A 27 4.28 -28.57 -11.87
N TRP A 28 4.25 -27.90 -10.72
CA TRP A 28 3.23 -26.93 -10.37
C TRP A 28 3.18 -25.71 -11.30
N LYS A 29 4.29 -25.38 -11.99
CA LYS A 29 4.32 -24.28 -12.98
C LYS A 29 3.32 -24.48 -14.10
N PHE A 30 3.02 -25.73 -14.45
CA PHE A 30 1.98 -26.06 -15.42
C PHE A 30 0.62 -25.41 -15.12
N PHE A 31 0.27 -25.26 -13.84
CA PHE A 31 -0.99 -24.57 -13.48
C PHE A 31 -0.98 -23.10 -13.85
N PHE A 32 0.17 -22.43 -13.74
CA PHE A 32 0.32 -21.05 -14.20
C PHE A 32 0.31 -21.00 -15.72
N ASP A 33 1.09 -21.84 -16.39
CA ASP A 33 1.20 -21.88 -17.86
C ASP A 33 -0.17 -22.05 -18.51
N VAL A 34 -0.97 -23.02 -18.08
CA VAL A 34 -2.31 -23.29 -18.63
C VAL A 34 -3.24 -22.09 -18.44
N ASN A 35 -3.18 -21.41 -17.29
CA ASN A 35 -4.04 -20.27 -17.01
C ASN A 35 -3.59 -18.98 -17.68
N LEU A 36 -2.28 -18.79 -17.89
CA LEU A 36 -1.70 -17.56 -18.43
C LEU A 36 -1.31 -17.66 -19.90
N LYS A 37 -1.40 -18.85 -20.52
CA LYS A 37 -1.02 -19.11 -21.92
C LYS A 37 -1.64 -18.13 -22.90
N LEU A 38 -2.89 -17.75 -22.70
CA LEU A 38 -3.60 -16.80 -23.57
C LEU A 38 -2.92 -15.43 -23.59
N TYR A 39 -2.26 -15.05 -22.51
CA TYR A 39 -1.65 -13.73 -22.29
C TYR A 39 -0.11 -13.76 -22.37
N GLY A 40 0.46 -14.79 -23.01
CA GLY A 40 1.90 -14.94 -23.15
C GLY A 40 2.63 -15.38 -21.88
N GLU A 41 1.96 -16.14 -21.03
CA GLU A 41 2.55 -16.76 -19.79
C GLU A 41 3.29 -15.72 -18.93
N LYS A 42 4.65 -15.71 -19.01
CA LYS A 42 5.48 -14.79 -18.21
C LYS A 42 5.30 -13.31 -18.58
N PHE A 43 4.89 -13.01 -19.81
CA PHE A 43 4.74 -11.65 -20.32
C PHE A 43 3.72 -10.83 -19.50
N ILE A 44 2.63 -11.47 -19.04
CA ILE A 44 1.59 -10.78 -18.27
C ILE A 44 2.11 -10.09 -17.01
N PHE A 45 3.19 -10.60 -16.41
CA PHE A 45 3.79 -10.00 -15.23
C PHE A 45 4.51 -8.68 -15.50
N SER A 46 4.81 -8.37 -16.76
CA SER A 46 5.40 -7.09 -17.17
C SER A 46 4.34 -6.05 -17.52
N CYS A 47 3.06 -6.45 -17.62
CA CYS A 47 1.98 -5.56 -18.01
C CYS A 47 1.50 -4.69 -16.85
N ASN A 48 1.19 -3.41 -17.09
CA ASN A 48 0.66 -2.47 -16.10
C ASN A 48 -0.84 -2.70 -15.83
N LEU A 49 -1.16 -3.85 -15.28
CA LEU A 49 -2.53 -4.32 -15.07
C LEU A 49 -3.02 -3.95 -13.67
N HIS A 50 -4.21 -3.31 -13.58
CA HIS A 50 -4.83 -3.00 -12.31
C HIS A 50 -5.56 -4.22 -11.73
N LYS A 51 -5.61 -4.33 -10.40
CA LYS A 51 -6.26 -5.48 -9.72
C LYS A 51 -7.73 -5.66 -10.09
N ASP A 52 -8.44 -4.57 -10.37
CA ASP A 52 -9.88 -4.61 -10.72
C ASP A 52 -10.11 -5.15 -12.13
N ASP A 53 -9.07 -5.22 -12.96
CA ASP A 53 -9.15 -5.81 -14.31
C ASP A 53 -8.88 -7.33 -14.31
N ILE A 54 -8.35 -7.88 -13.23
CA ILE A 54 -8.08 -9.33 -13.13
C ILE A 54 -9.33 -10.19 -13.36
N PRO A 55 -10.53 -9.84 -12.84
CA PRO A 55 -11.76 -10.60 -13.11
C PRO A 55 -12.18 -10.61 -14.59
N LEU A 56 -11.70 -9.66 -15.40
CA LEU A 56 -11.97 -9.59 -16.84
C LEU A 56 -11.11 -10.59 -17.63
N LEU A 57 -10.04 -11.10 -17.01
CA LEU A 57 -9.16 -12.09 -17.64
C LEU A 57 -9.78 -13.49 -17.55
N LYS A 58 -9.52 -14.31 -18.58
CA LYS A 58 -9.98 -15.69 -18.64
C LYS A 58 -9.11 -16.66 -17.78
N ILE A 59 -8.80 -16.25 -16.55
CA ILE A 59 -8.03 -17.07 -15.60
C ILE A 59 -9.04 -17.92 -14.81
N ARG A 60 -8.93 -19.25 -14.92
CA ARG A 60 -9.90 -20.17 -14.30
C ARG A 60 -9.51 -20.59 -12.88
N ASN A 61 -8.22 -20.67 -12.60
CA ASN A 61 -7.73 -21.14 -11.30
C ASN A 61 -7.80 -20.00 -10.26
N PRO A 62 -8.55 -20.15 -9.15
CA PRO A 62 -8.71 -19.11 -8.14
C PRO A 62 -7.38 -18.68 -7.49
N PHE A 63 -6.45 -19.61 -7.29
CA PHE A 63 -5.14 -19.30 -6.71
C PHE A 63 -4.31 -18.43 -7.66
N VAL A 64 -4.26 -18.76 -8.96
CA VAL A 64 -3.57 -17.95 -9.96
C VAL A 64 -4.21 -16.56 -10.07
N CYS A 65 -5.54 -16.50 -10.05
CA CYS A 65 -6.28 -15.22 -10.06
C CYS A 65 -5.92 -14.35 -8.85
N GLU A 66 -5.84 -14.95 -7.65
CA GLU A 66 -5.44 -14.24 -6.44
C GLU A 66 -3.98 -13.78 -6.47
N VAL A 67 -3.05 -14.63 -6.93
CA VAL A 67 -1.64 -14.25 -7.13
C VAL A 67 -1.52 -13.08 -8.10
N MET A 68 -2.26 -13.12 -9.22
CA MET A 68 -2.28 -12.02 -10.20
C MET A 68 -2.88 -10.73 -9.62
N SER A 69 -3.92 -10.83 -8.79
CA SER A 69 -4.51 -9.67 -8.11
C SER A 69 -3.52 -9.01 -7.15
N ILE A 70 -2.75 -9.81 -6.41
CA ILE A 70 -1.73 -9.29 -5.50
C ILE A 70 -0.57 -8.68 -6.30
N TRP A 71 -0.18 -9.32 -7.41
CA TRP A 71 0.85 -8.79 -8.29
C TRP A 71 0.43 -7.44 -8.88
N ALA A 72 -0.79 -7.34 -9.39
CA ALA A 72 -1.34 -6.10 -9.88
C ALA A 72 -1.36 -4.99 -8.81
N GLU A 73 -1.71 -5.32 -7.55
CA GLU A 73 -1.62 -4.37 -6.43
C GLU A 73 -0.18 -3.85 -6.20
N LEU A 74 0.83 -4.69 -6.46
CA LEU A 74 2.25 -4.35 -6.27
C LEU A 74 2.85 -3.61 -7.46
N HIS A 75 2.56 -4.09 -8.67
CA HIS A 75 3.24 -3.69 -9.91
C HIS A 75 2.58 -2.48 -10.58
N PHE A 76 1.27 -2.31 -10.41
CA PHE A 76 0.53 -1.23 -11.07
C PHE A 76 1.11 0.14 -10.73
N SER A 77 1.37 0.92 -11.78
CA SER A 77 1.72 2.33 -11.72
C SER A 77 0.57 3.14 -12.30
N ASP A 78 0.10 4.17 -11.60
CA ASP A 78 -0.94 5.08 -12.09
C ASP A 78 -0.39 6.05 -13.16
N ALA A 79 -1.27 6.82 -13.78
CA ALA A 79 -0.88 7.76 -14.84
C ALA A 79 0.07 8.86 -14.34
N VAL A 80 -0.03 9.21 -13.05
CA VAL A 80 0.82 10.24 -12.42
C VAL A 80 2.26 9.75 -12.25
N ALA A 81 2.47 8.45 -12.06
CA ALA A 81 3.79 7.85 -11.99
C ALA A 81 4.48 7.73 -13.37
N ILE A 82 3.73 7.94 -14.46
CA ILE A 82 4.24 7.87 -15.83
C ILE A 82 4.59 9.28 -16.28
N SER A 83 5.86 9.51 -16.58
CA SER A 83 6.34 10.77 -17.14
C SER A 83 6.35 10.74 -18.67
N ILE A 84 6.41 11.92 -19.28
CA ILE A 84 6.60 12.06 -20.74
C ILE A 84 7.85 11.30 -21.22
N ALA A 85 8.90 11.29 -20.39
CA ALA A 85 10.17 10.62 -20.73
C ALA A 85 10.04 9.08 -20.79
N ASN A 86 9.13 8.47 -20.00
CA ASN A 86 9.01 7.02 -19.90
C ASN A 86 7.70 6.45 -20.47
N VAL A 87 6.79 7.28 -20.98
CA VAL A 87 5.52 6.82 -21.57
C VAL A 87 5.75 5.87 -22.75
N GLY A 88 6.78 6.11 -23.56
CA GLY A 88 7.16 5.25 -24.67
C GLY A 88 7.56 3.83 -24.26
N ASP A 89 8.10 3.66 -23.06
CA ASP A 89 8.51 2.36 -22.54
C ASP A 89 7.35 1.53 -21.96
N GLN A 90 6.17 2.12 -21.82
CA GLN A 90 5.01 1.41 -21.32
C GLN A 90 4.57 0.31 -22.29
N ILE A 91 4.25 -0.87 -21.75
CA ILE A 91 3.66 -1.96 -22.50
C ILE A 91 2.21 -1.57 -22.85
N ILE A 92 1.80 -1.79 -24.10
CA ILE A 92 0.43 -1.51 -24.57
C ILE A 92 -0.55 -2.56 -24.02
N TRP A 93 -0.12 -3.83 -24.01
CA TRP A 93 -0.99 -4.97 -23.76
C TRP A 93 -1.30 -5.13 -22.28
N LEU A 94 -2.57 -5.40 -21.98
CA LEU A 94 -3.07 -5.53 -20.61
C LEU A 94 -2.69 -4.34 -19.71
N ASN A 95 -2.47 -3.19 -20.31
CA ASN A 95 -2.22 -1.95 -19.61
C ASN A 95 -3.58 -1.32 -19.22
N SER A 96 -3.83 -1.18 -17.92
CA SER A 96 -5.09 -0.62 -17.43
C SER A 96 -5.27 0.87 -17.77
N LEU A 97 -4.23 1.52 -18.24
CA LEU A 97 -4.28 2.91 -18.72
C LEU A 97 -4.55 3.00 -20.23
N VAL A 98 -4.40 1.89 -20.99
CA VAL A 98 -4.67 1.79 -22.43
C VAL A 98 -5.94 0.96 -22.62
N ARG A 99 -7.08 1.61 -22.75
CA ARG A 99 -8.40 0.96 -22.74
C ARG A 99 -9.17 1.15 -24.03
N ILE A 100 -9.80 0.08 -24.50
CA ILE A 100 -10.82 0.12 -25.56
C ILE A 100 -12.13 -0.41 -24.95
N TYR A 101 -13.23 0.33 -25.07
CA TYR A 101 -14.51 -0.02 -24.44
C TYR A 101 -14.39 -0.31 -22.92
N ASN A 102 -13.60 0.49 -22.24
CA ASN A 102 -13.36 0.40 -20.81
C ASN A 102 -12.68 -0.90 -20.33
N GLN A 103 -12.02 -1.63 -21.23
CA GLN A 103 -11.28 -2.85 -20.93
C GLN A 103 -9.83 -2.75 -21.40
N PRO A 104 -8.84 -3.31 -20.65
CA PRO A 104 -7.47 -3.39 -21.10
C PRO A 104 -7.38 -4.31 -22.33
N VAL A 105 -6.57 -3.91 -23.29
CA VAL A 105 -6.49 -4.56 -24.59
C VAL A 105 -5.39 -5.60 -24.61
N PHE A 106 -5.64 -6.73 -25.25
CA PHE A 106 -4.61 -7.71 -25.59
C PHE A 106 -4.81 -8.24 -27.01
N ARG A 107 -3.77 -8.12 -27.85
CA ARG A 107 -3.76 -8.65 -29.22
C ARG A 107 -2.47 -9.43 -29.45
N LYS A 108 -2.56 -10.76 -29.36
CA LYS A 108 -1.39 -11.63 -29.47
C LYS A 108 -0.67 -11.47 -30.81
N HIS A 109 -1.41 -11.38 -31.93
CA HIS A 109 -0.81 -11.24 -33.25
C HIS A 109 0.02 -9.96 -33.40
N TRP A 110 -0.36 -8.84 -32.76
CA TRP A 110 0.47 -7.63 -32.74
C TRP A 110 1.78 -7.87 -31.98
N MET A 111 1.70 -8.55 -30.84
CA MET A 111 2.85 -8.90 -30.03
C MET A 111 3.79 -9.84 -30.79
N ASP A 112 3.24 -10.82 -31.51
CA ASP A 112 4.01 -11.78 -32.35
C ASP A 112 4.74 -11.04 -33.50
N HIS A 113 4.24 -9.88 -33.97
CA HIS A 113 4.92 -8.98 -34.90
C HIS A 113 5.82 -7.93 -34.24
N GLY A 114 6.13 -8.09 -32.94
CA GLY A 114 7.06 -7.25 -32.21
C GLY A 114 6.48 -5.95 -31.65
N VAL A 115 5.19 -5.67 -31.83
CA VAL A 115 4.55 -4.47 -31.28
C VAL A 115 4.14 -4.73 -29.84
N CYS A 116 4.97 -4.30 -28.91
CA CYS A 116 4.75 -4.51 -27.46
C CYS A 116 4.68 -3.22 -26.67
N LYS A 117 5.48 -2.21 -27.02
CA LYS A 117 5.60 -0.93 -26.30
C LYS A 117 4.94 0.20 -27.07
N ILE A 118 4.58 1.26 -26.37
CA ILE A 118 4.05 2.49 -26.98
C ILE A 118 5.05 3.07 -27.98
N SER A 119 6.36 3.04 -27.67
CA SER A 119 7.41 3.50 -28.59
C SER A 119 7.39 2.80 -29.96
N HIS A 120 6.88 1.58 -30.05
CA HIS A 120 6.74 0.89 -31.34
C HIS A 120 5.61 1.46 -32.22
N LEU A 121 4.78 2.32 -31.66
CA LEU A 121 3.73 3.06 -32.38
C LEU A 121 4.10 4.52 -32.65
N LEU A 122 5.30 4.95 -32.27
CA LEU A 122 5.75 6.33 -32.39
C LEU A 122 6.85 6.43 -33.44
N ASP A 123 6.88 7.57 -34.13
CA ASP A 123 7.99 7.97 -35.00
C ASP A 123 9.14 8.58 -34.18
N GLU A 124 10.24 8.97 -34.85
CA GLU A 124 11.39 9.62 -34.22
C GLU A 124 11.03 10.97 -33.56
N GLY A 125 9.96 11.60 -34.00
CA GLY A 125 9.41 12.83 -33.42
C GLY A 125 8.46 12.63 -32.25
N GLY A 126 8.18 11.38 -31.87
CA GLY A 126 7.25 11.05 -30.77
C GLY A 126 5.76 11.11 -31.19
N ASN A 127 5.45 11.22 -32.49
CA ASN A 127 4.10 11.20 -33.00
C ASN A 127 3.67 9.77 -33.36
N LEU A 128 2.35 9.51 -33.28
CA LEU A 128 1.82 8.21 -33.66
C LEU A 128 2.04 7.94 -35.17
N LEU A 129 2.64 6.80 -35.46
CA LEU A 129 2.80 6.31 -36.84
C LEU A 129 1.43 6.14 -37.50
N GLY A 130 1.27 6.60 -38.76
CA GLY A 130 0.06 6.40 -39.53
C GLY A 130 -0.19 4.92 -39.87
N TYR A 131 -1.45 4.59 -40.20
CA TYR A 131 -1.85 3.23 -40.55
C TYR A 131 -0.99 2.62 -41.65
N ASP A 132 -0.71 3.37 -42.73
CA ASP A 132 0.04 2.87 -43.88
C ASP A 132 1.50 2.57 -43.51
N ALA A 133 2.11 3.39 -42.66
CA ALA A 133 3.45 3.16 -42.12
C ALA A 133 3.50 1.91 -41.24
N MET A 134 2.48 1.69 -40.42
CA MET A 134 2.36 0.47 -39.63
C MET A 134 2.11 -0.77 -40.48
N LYS A 135 1.25 -0.63 -41.50
CA LYS A 135 0.87 -1.72 -42.40
C LYS A 135 2.04 -2.20 -43.28
N SER A 136 2.99 -1.35 -43.61
CA SER A 136 4.18 -1.73 -44.36
C SER A 136 5.02 -2.79 -43.62
N ASN A 137 5.05 -2.73 -42.32
CA ASN A 137 5.78 -3.66 -41.46
C ASN A 137 4.90 -4.81 -40.90
N PHE A 138 3.57 -4.65 -40.98
CA PHE A 138 2.60 -5.58 -40.43
C PHE A 138 1.43 -5.74 -41.39
N GLN A 139 1.59 -6.59 -42.41
CA GLN A 139 0.64 -6.72 -43.55
C GLN A 139 -0.78 -7.13 -43.14
N GLU A 140 -0.94 -7.92 -42.07
CA GLU A 140 -2.22 -8.38 -41.53
C GLU A 140 -2.92 -7.35 -40.60
N LEU A 141 -2.41 -6.12 -40.57
CA LEU A 141 -2.95 -5.08 -39.70
C LEU A 141 -4.39 -4.71 -40.07
N ASN A 142 -5.31 -4.84 -39.12
CA ASN A 142 -6.70 -4.41 -39.29
C ASN A 142 -6.84 -2.92 -38.96
N TRP A 143 -7.51 -2.17 -39.85
CA TRP A 143 -7.74 -0.74 -39.70
C TRP A 143 -8.48 -0.37 -38.41
N LEU A 144 -9.56 -1.09 -38.06
CA LEU A 144 -10.35 -0.81 -36.87
C LEU A 144 -9.57 -1.07 -35.59
N GLU A 145 -8.78 -2.15 -35.55
CA GLU A 145 -7.91 -2.44 -34.43
C GLU A 145 -6.84 -1.36 -34.24
N TYR A 146 -6.21 -0.94 -35.35
CA TYR A 146 -5.24 0.15 -35.31
C TYR A 146 -5.88 1.44 -34.77
N CYS A 147 -7.02 1.87 -35.30
CA CYS A 147 -7.70 3.08 -34.82
C CYS A 147 -8.04 3.02 -33.33
N GLY A 148 -8.52 1.88 -32.86
CA GLY A 148 -8.84 1.69 -31.45
C GLY A 148 -7.60 1.79 -30.55
N ILE A 149 -6.51 1.11 -30.90
CA ILE A 149 -5.26 1.11 -30.14
C ILE A 149 -4.60 2.50 -30.20
N ALA A 150 -4.50 3.10 -31.37
CA ALA A 150 -3.93 4.43 -31.57
C ALA A 150 -4.68 5.50 -30.75
N SER A 151 -6.03 5.45 -30.76
CA SER A 151 -6.85 6.35 -29.95
C SER A 151 -6.62 6.17 -28.45
N ALA A 152 -6.55 4.93 -27.97
CA ALA A 152 -6.31 4.64 -26.55
C ALA A 152 -4.91 5.10 -26.10
N VAL A 153 -3.89 4.87 -26.92
CA VAL A 153 -2.50 5.32 -26.65
C VAL A 153 -2.42 6.83 -26.68
N LYS A 154 -3.05 7.50 -27.64
CA LYS A 154 -3.11 8.97 -27.71
C LYS A 154 -3.77 9.57 -26.48
N SER A 155 -4.85 8.94 -25.98
CA SER A 155 -5.50 9.36 -24.73
C SER A 155 -4.56 9.29 -23.54
N LEU A 156 -3.78 8.22 -23.41
CA LEU A 156 -2.79 8.10 -22.33
C LEU A 156 -1.70 9.17 -22.45
N ILE A 157 -1.13 9.38 -23.64
CA ILE A 157 -0.10 10.41 -23.87
C ILE A 157 -0.64 11.79 -23.49
N ASN A 158 -1.84 12.14 -23.93
CA ASN A 158 -2.48 13.41 -23.62
C ASN A 158 -2.71 13.58 -22.10
N ASN A 159 -3.13 12.53 -21.42
CA ASN A 159 -3.32 12.57 -19.96
C ASN A 159 -2.00 12.86 -19.24
N VAL A 160 -0.91 12.18 -19.62
CA VAL A 160 0.42 12.39 -19.06
C VAL A 160 0.95 13.82 -19.32
N GLN A 161 0.62 14.41 -20.49
CA GLN A 161 1.04 15.77 -20.85
C GLN A 161 0.26 16.87 -20.12
N ASN A 162 -0.99 16.62 -19.77
CA ASN A 162 -1.92 17.62 -19.23
C ASN A 162 -2.03 17.59 -17.69
N GLU A 163 -1.40 16.64 -17.02
CA GLU A 163 -1.43 16.63 -15.56
C GLU A 163 -0.51 17.74 -15.00
N PRO A 164 -1.04 18.60 -14.09
CA PRO A 164 -0.23 19.60 -13.42
C PRO A 164 0.81 18.88 -12.56
N THR A 165 2.04 19.38 -12.58
CA THR A 165 3.16 18.97 -11.73
C THR A 165 2.92 19.35 -10.26
N TYR A 166 1.89 18.81 -9.63
CA TYR A 166 1.81 18.80 -8.18
C TYR A 166 2.71 17.66 -7.68
N GLU A 167 3.38 17.87 -6.55
CA GLU A 167 4.10 16.83 -5.80
C GLU A 167 3.11 15.78 -5.26
N VAL A 168 2.46 15.07 -6.16
CA VAL A 168 1.68 13.88 -5.81
C VAL A 168 2.70 12.78 -5.60
N VAL A 169 2.67 12.15 -4.43
CA VAL A 169 3.47 10.95 -4.13
C VAL A 169 3.06 9.87 -5.12
N SER A 170 3.76 9.84 -6.27
CA SER A 170 3.56 8.83 -7.30
C SER A 170 3.91 7.46 -6.71
N THR A 171 3.00 6.52 -6.82
CA THR A 171 3.27 5.14 -6.43
C THR A 171 3.88 4.40 -7.61
N GLU A 172 5.22 4.40 -7.70
CA GLU A 172 5.90 3.52 -8.63
C GLU A 172 5.62 2.06 -8.27
N GLY A 173 5.24 1.29 -9.27
CA GLY A 173 5.02 -0.14 -9.12
C GLY A 173 6.32 -0.92 -8.94
N THR A 174 6.28 -2.01 -8.21
CA THR A 174 7.40 -2.94 -8.07
C THR A 174 7.72 -3.61 -9.41
N SER A 175 8.96 -3.53 -9.87
CA SER A 175 9.37 -4.21 -11.11
C SER A 175 9.64 -5.71 -10.90
N ILE A 176 9.55 -6.49 -11.97
CA ILE A 176 9.90 -7.93 -11.96
C ILE A 176 11.37 -8.12 -11.60
N THR A 177 12.25 -7.29 -12.16
CA THR A 177 13.69 -7.35 -11.89
C THR A 177 14.00 -7.09 -10.43
N GLU A 178 13.30 -6.13 -9.82
CA GLU A 178 13.41 -5.87 -8.40
C GLU A 178 12.93 -7.06 -7.56
N LEU A 179 11.76 -7.63 -7.89
CA LEU A 179 11.20 -8.79 -7.18
C LEU A 179 12.16 -10.00 -7.24
N THR A 180 12.67 -10.33 -8.44
CA THR A 180 13.51 -11.53 -8.65
C THR A 180 14.88 -11.38 -8.02
N SER A 181 15.43 -10.16 -7.90
CA SER A 181 16.73 -9.89 -7.27
C SER A 181 16.75 -10.10 -5.74
N LYS A 182 15.58 -10.04 -5.07
CA LYS A 182 15.52 -10.13 -3.60
C LYS A 182 15.70 -11.56 -3.09
N SER A 183 16.64 -11.79 -2.19
CA SER A 183 16.82 -13.08 -1.50
C SER A 183 15.64 -13.40 -0.56
N LYS A 184 15.14 -12.38 0.19
CA LYS A 184 14.01 -12.52 1.12
C LYS A 184 12.74 -11.93 0.52
N VAL A 185 12.24 -12.54 -0.57
CA VAL A 185 11.13 -12.02 -1.37
C VAL A 185 9.85 -11.78 -0.56
N ASN A 186 9.48 -12.68 0.36
CA ASN A 186 8.30 -12.52 1.21
C ASN A 186 8.36 -11.24 2.07
N ASN A 187 9.52 -10.97 2.69
CA ASN A 187 9.71 -9.76 3.49
C ASN A 187 9.64 -8.49 2.63
N PHE A 188 10.20 -8.55 1.43
CA PHE A 188 10.13 -7.44 0.47
C PHE A 188 8.67 -7.16 0.07
N ILE A 189 7.93 -8.17 -0.39
CA ILE A 189 6.52 -8.04 -0.77
C ILE A 189 5.67 -7.55 0.40
N TYR A 190 5.85 -8.14 1.60
CA TYR A 190 5.13 -7.75 2.80
C TYR A 190 5.31 -6.25 3.11
N LYS A 191 6.56 -5.77 3.08
CA LYS A 191 6.86 -4.35 3.31
C LYS A 191 6.27 -3.44 2.23
N SER A 192 6.33 -3.85 0.96
CA SER A 192 5.76 -3.08 -0.16
C SER A 192 4.24 -2.95 -0.06
N LEU A 193 3.54 -4.05 0.28
CA LEU A 193 2.10 -4.02 0.51
C LEU A 193 1.71 -3.16 1.73
N LEU A 194 2.50 -3.20 2.80
CA LEU A 194 2.27 -2.33 3.96
C LEU A 194 2.45 -0.86 3.61
N ARG A 195 3.48 -0.49 2.86
CA ARG A 195 3.72 0.91 2.44
C ARG A 195 2.54 1.47 1.66
N LYS A 196 1.95 0.69 0.76
CA LYS A 196 0.75 1.10 -0.01
C LYS A 196 -0.51 1.27 0.85
N ARG A 197 -0.55 0.67 2.06
CA ARG A 197 -1.68 0.79 3.00
C ARG A 197 -1.59 1.97 3.97
N ILE A 198 -0.39 2.49 4.22
CA ILE A 198 -0.12 3.46 5.30
C ILE A 198 -0.58 4.90 4.93
N SER A 199 -1.29 5.11 3.84
CA SER A 199 -1.76 6.44 3.45
C SER A 199 -2.92 7.00 4.30
N THR A 200 -3.56 6.19 5.17
CA THR A 200 -4.61 6.67 6.06
C THR A 200 -4.15 6.62 7.52
N PRO A 201 -4.23 7.73 8.27
CA PRO A 201 -3.91 7.75 9.68
C PRO A 201 -4.73 6.70 10.44
N ILE A 202 -4.11 6.04 11.41
CA ILE A 202 -4.82 5.07 12.25
C ILE A 202 -5.81 5.85 13.12
N ARG A 203 -7.09 5.49 13.12
CA ARG A 203 -8.16 6.18 13.87
C ARG A 203 -7.82 6.44 15.35
N SER A 204 -7.00 5.60 15.98
CA SER A 204 -6.53 5.83 17.34
C SER A 204 -5.54 7.00 17.41
N GLN A 205 -4.70 7.20 16.39
CA GLN A 205 -3.76 8.31 16.32
C GLN A 205 -4.52 9.64 16.16
N GLU A 206 -5.49 9.71 15.26
CA GLU A 206 -6.34 10.90 15.10
C GLU A 206 -7.01 11.30 16.42
N LYS A 207 -7.55 10.32 17.17
CA LYS A 207 -8.15 10.58 18.47
C LYS A 207 -7.14 11.06 19.51
N TRP A 208 -5.89 10.57 19.49
CA TRP A 208 -4.84 11.07 20.37
C TRP A 208 -4.45 12.51 20.03
N LEU A 209 -4.30 12.84 18.74
CA LEU A 209 -4.02 14.20 18.30
C LEU A 209 -5.11 15.18 18.80
N SER A 210 -6.38 14.79 18.66
CA SER A 210 -7.52 15.59 19.17
C SER A 210 -7.49 15.73 20.69
N ASP A 211 -7.24 14.65 21.45
CA ASP A 211 -7.25 14.69 22.90
C ASP A 211 -6.06 15.48 23.48
N LEU A 212 -4.90 15.46 22.80
CA LEU A 212 -3.69 16.18 23.19
C LEU A 212 -3.66 17.61 22.62
N GLN A 213 -4.62 17.98 21.77
CA GLN A 213 -4.69 19.29 21.10
C GLN A 213 -3.43 19.59 20.26
N VAL A 214 -2.85 18.55 19.65
CA VAL A 214 -1.70 18.66 18.75
C VAL A 214 -2.22 18.93 17.34
N GLU A 215 -1.80 20.06 16.74
CA GLU A 215 -2.27 20.46 15.41
C GLU A 215 -1.63 19.66 14.28
N ASN A 216 -0.35 19.28 14.43
CA ASN A 216 0.38 18.57 13.41
C ASN A 216 0.62 17.10 13.81
N ALA A 217 0.20 16.17 12.94
CA ALA A 217 0.42 14.74 13.14
C ALA A 217 1.91 14.34 13.16
N SER A 218 2.79 15.17 12.58
CA SER A 218 4.25 15.00 12.56
C SER A 218 4.92 15.28 13.90
N ASP A 219 4.24 15.94 14.84
CA ASP A 219 4.82 16.29 16.14
C ASP A 219 4.93 15.10 17.10
N ILE A 220 4.31 13.96 16.73
CA ILE A 220 4.39 12.70 17.48
C ILE A 220 5.09 11.65 16.63
N ASP A 221 6.25 11.16 17.09
CA ASP A 221 6.87 9.96 16.50
C ASP A 221 6.09 8.69 16.92
N TRP A 222 5.08 8.35 16.10
CA TRP A 222 4.26 7.16 16.33
C TRP A 222 5.06 5.87 16.27
N LYS A 223 6.16 5.82 15.51
CA LYS A 223 7.00 4.63 15.43
C LYS A 223 7.67 4.40 16.78
N ASP A 224 8.25 5.43 17.36
CA ASP A 224 8.86 5.35 18.68
C ASP A 224 7.80 5.10 19.75
N ALA A 225 6.66 5.79 19.73
CA ALA A 225 5.55 5.55 20.62
C ALA A 225 5.13 4.07 20.68
N TYR A 226 5.04 3.38 19.53
CA TYR A 226 4.69 1.96 19.48
C TYR A 226 5.83 1.02 19.87
N THR A 227 7.08 1.43 19.77
CA THR A 227 8.25 0.56 20.03
C THR A 227 8.85 0.73 21.40
N ILE A 228 8.64 1.86 22.07
CA ILE A 228 9.28 2.20 23.36
C ILE A 228 9.08 1.11 24.43
N ALA A 229 7.90 0.50 24.53
CA ALA A 229 7.65 -0.56 25.49
C ALA A 229 8.51 -1.81 25.29
N PHE A 230 8.98 -2.05 24.06
CA PHE A 230 9.88 -3.17 23.74
C PHE A 230 11.32 -2.90 24.19
N HIS A 231 11.69 -1.63 24.27
CA HIS A 231 13.02 -1.20 24.76
C HIS A 231 13.04 -1.04 26.27
N CYS A 232 11.93 -0.56 26.87
CA CYS A 232 11.88 -0.23 28.29
C CYS A 232 11.54 -1.40 29.22
N THR A 233 10.88 -2.45 28.74
CA THR A 233 10.47 -3.58 29.60
C THR A 233 10.50 -4.93 28.88
N ALA A 234 10.88 -5.97 29.61
CA ALA A 234 10.76 -7.36 29.17
C ALA A 234 9.37 -7.96 29.47
N SER A 235 8.57 -7.30 30.33
CA SER A 235 7.26 -7.80 30.74
C SER A 235 6.26 -7.76 29.58
N THR A 236 5.78 -8.93 29.14
CA THR A 236 4.74 -9.03 28.11
C THR A 236 3.41 -8.39 28.53
N LYS A 237 3.11 -8.39 29.86
CA LYS A 237 1.91 -7.73 30.40
C LYS A 237 1.98 -6.21 30.20
N LEU A 238 3.11 -5.58 30.49
CA LEU A 238 3.30 -4.14 30.31
C LEU A 238 3.34 -3.76 28.83
N ARG A 239 4.00 -4.56 27.99
CA ARG A 239 3.96 -4.36 26.52
C ARG A 239 2.54 -4.44 25.96
N THR A 240 1.76 -5.43 26.41
CA THR A 240 0.36 -5.59 26.00
C THR A 240 -0.51 -4.44 26.49
N PHE A 241 -0.29 -3.98 27.73
CA PHE A 241 -1.00 -2.83 28.29
C PHE A 241 -0.72 -1.57 27.45
N HIS A 242 0.56 -1.27 27.19
CA HIS A 242 0.98 -0.13 26.37
C HIS A 242 0.38 -0.18 24.96
N TYR A 243 0.42 -1.35 24.32
CA TYR A 243 -0.23 -1.56 23.03
C TYR A 243 -1.74 -1.23 23.08
N LYS A 244 -2.45 -1.78 24.08
CA LYS A 244 -3.89 -1.50 24.25
C LYS A 244 -4.16 -0.02 24.54
N PHE A 245 -3.28 0.63 25.29
CA PHE A 245 -3.37 2.06 25.59
C PHE A 245 -3.27 2.90 24.31
N LEU A 246 -2.21 2.73 23.52
CA LEU A 246 -2.02 3.48 22.27
C LEU A 246 -3.12 3.21 21.24
N HIS A 247 -3.62 1.98 21.16
CA HIS A 247 -4.74 1.63 20.28
C HIS A 247 -6.11 1.96 20.89
N ARG A 248 -6.15 2.61 22.07
CA ARG A 248 -7.39 2.99 22.77
C ARG A 248 -8.32 1.79 23.02
N ARG A 249 -7.74 0.64 23.36
CA ARG A 249 -8.44 -0.62 23.62
C ARG A 249 -8.49 -0.98 25.11
N ILE A 250 -8.21 0.00 26.00
CA ILE A 250 -8.40 -0.16 27.44
C ILE A 250 -9.90 0.00 27.72
N THR A 251 -10.42 -0.93 28.49
CA THR A 251 -11.83 -0.93 28.90
C THR A 251 -12.08 0.15 29.95
N THR A 252 -12.84 1.16 29.61
CA THR A 252 -13.25 2.27 30.49
C THR A 252 -14.73 2.16 30.83
N ASN A 253 -15.20 2.87 31.88
CA ASN A 253 -16.61 2.87 32.27
C ASN A 253 -17.51 3.45 31.16
N ASP A 254 -17.04 4.46 30.41
CA ASP A 254 -17.73 4.95 29.22
C ASP A 254 -17.99 3.84 28.19
N PHE A 255 -16.97 3.03 27.90
CA PHE A 255 -17.12 1.89 27.01
C PHE A 255 -18.04 0.81 27.59
N LEU A 256 -17.86 0.45 28.85
CA LEU A 256 -18.69 -0.57 29.53
C LEU A 256 -20.16 -0.17 29.57
N LYS A 257 -20.47 1.10 29.77
CA LYS A 257 -21.84 1.60 29.71
C LYS A 257 -22.43 1.50 28.30
N LYS A 258 -21.65 1.85 27.26
CA LYS A 258 -22.10 1.75 25.86
C LYS A 258 -22.46 0.32 25.43
N ILE A 259 -21.83 -0.68 26.03
CA ILE A 259 -22.12 -2.10 25.78
C ILE A 259 -23.04 -2.71 26.86
N ASN A 260 -23.67 -1.90 27.68
CA ASN A 260 -24.63 -2.29 28.75
C ASN A 260 -24.06 -3.24 29.82
N LEU A 261 -22.73 -3.28 30.04
CA LEU A 261 -22.10 -4.04 31.08
C LEU A 261 -21.97 -3.25 32.39
N LYS A 262 -22.17 -1.94 32.38
CA LYS A 262 -22.13 -1.07 33.55
C LYS A 262 -23.21 0.01 33.42
N GLN A 263 -23.82 0.39 34.56
CA GLN A 263 -24.86 1.44 34.55
C GLN A 263 -24.29 2.85 34.55
N SER A 264 -23.13 3.05 35.21
CA SER A 264 -22.49 4.36 35.33
C SER A 264 -21.23 4.44 34.46
N ASP A 265 -21.07 5.58 33.78
CA ASP A 265 -19.87 5.95 33.04
C ASP A 265 -18.87 6.78 33.86
N LYS A 266 -19.17 7.04 35.13
CA LYS A 266 -18.33 7.87 36.01
C LYS A 266 -16.95 7.25 36.27
N CYS A 267 -15.94 8.12 36.37
CA CYS A 267 -14.57 7.73 36.61
C CYS A 267 -14.44 6.99 37.96
N SER A 268 -13.73 5.86 37.93
CA SER A 268 -13.51 5.01 39.10
C SER A 268 -12.68 5.71 40.19
N PHE A 269 -11.87 6.72 39.86
CA PHE A 269 -11.03 7.45 40.79
C PHE A 269 -11.72 8.72 41.35
N CYS A 270 -12.12 9.64 40.49
CA CYS A 270 -12.67 10.93 40.94
C CYS A 270 -14.19 10.93 41.11
N GLN A 271 -14.93 9.97 40.57
CA GLN A 271 -16.39 9.81 40.60
C GLN A 271 -17.19 11.03 40.00
N ARG A 272 -16.51 11.99 39.39
CA ARG A 272 -17.11 13.26 38.92
C ARG A 272 -17.37 13.25 37.42
N GLU A 273 -16.37 12.91 36.63
CA GLU A 273 -16.40 13.01 35.18
C GLU A 273 -16.58 11.64 34.51
N ILE A 274 -16.84 11.64 33.21
CA ILE A 274 -16.94 10.41 32.40
C ILE A 274 -15.57 9.78 32.27
N GLU A 275 -15.47 8.47 32.55
CA GLU A 275 -14.24 7.70 32.44
C GLU A 275 -13.90 7.39 30.97
N THR A 276 -13.32 8.33 30.27
CA THR A 276 -12.64 8.08 28.99
C THR A 276 -11.19 7.73 29.21
N ILE A 277 -10.49 7.18 28.22
CA ILE A 277 -9.05 6.88 28.30
C ILE A 277 -8.27 8.18 28.59
N SER A 278 -8.59 9.26 27.88
CA SER A 278 -7.95 10.56 28.08
C SER A 278 -8.18 11.10 29.49
N HIS A 279 -9.43 11.05 30.00
CA HIS A 279 -9.70 11.45 31.38
C HIS A 279 -8.93 10.59 32.38
N LEU A 280 -9.02 9.25 32.26
CA LEU A 280 -8.46 8.30 33.22
C LEU A 280 -6.94 8.45 33.37
N PHE A 281 -6.21 8.68 32.29
CA PHE A 281 -4.75 8.69 32.27
C PHE A 281 -4.13 10.10 32.30
N LEU A 282 -4.83 11.13 31.81
CA LEU A 282 -4.26 12.46 31.64
C LEU A 282 -4.98 13.56 32.44
N ARG A 283 -6.33 13.52 32.56
CA ARG A 283 -7.12 14.66 33.04
C ARG A 283 -7.77 14.44 34.40
N CYS A 284 -7.81 13.22 34.93
CA CYS A 284 -8.39 12.94 36.22
C CYS A 284 -7.57 13.60 37.34
N SER A 285 -8.22 14.26 38.30
CA SER A 285 -7.54 14.91 39.41
C SER A 285 -6.62 13.97 40.22
N ALA A 286 -7.03 12.71 40.41
CA ALA A 286 -6.21 11.70 41.03
C ALA A 286 -4.97 11.34 40.18
N THR A 287 -5.13 11.24 38.87
CA THR A 287 -4.04 10.89 37.96
C THR A 287 -3.06 12.07 37.77
N ILE A 288 -3.56 13.29 37.76
CA ILE A 288 -2.71 14.51 37.73
C ILE A 288 -1.84 14.57 38.97
N ALA A 289 -2.38 14.30 40.19
CA ALA A 289 -1.59 14.26 41.40
C ALA A 289 -0.45 13.22 41.30
N PHE A 290 -0.76 12.00 40.85
CA PHE A 290 0.26 10.96 40.63
C PHE A 290 1.35 11.42 39.65
N TRP A 291 0.99 12.03 38.50
CA TRP A 291 1.97 12.50 37.54
C TRP A 291 2.84 13.64 38.08
N ASN A 292 2.30 14.49 38.93
CA ASN A 292 3.07 15.54 39.60
C ASN A 292 4.11 14.92 40.54
N ASP A 293 3.76 13.87 41.30
CA ASP A 293 4.70 13.15 42.17
C ASP A 293 5.81 12.48 41.33
N VAL A 294 5.45 11.81 40.23
CA VAL A 294 6.42 11.22 39.28
C VAL A 294 7.35 12.29 38.73
N LYS A 295 6.80 13.43 38.32
CA LYS A 295 7.59 14.56 37.78
C LYS A 295 8.59 15.07 38.80
N GLN A 296 8.17 15.25 40.06
CA GLN A 296 9.05 15.70 41.13
C GLN A 296 10.16 14.68 41.41
N PHE A 297 9.81 13.39 41.44
CA PHE A 297 10.81 12.33 41.60
C PHE A 297 11.87 12.35 40.46
N LEU A 298 11.45 12.50 39.22
CA LEU A 298 12.37 12.56 38.08
C LEU A 298 13.28 13.79 38.11
N ILE A 299 12.75 14.95 38.51
CA ILE A 299 13.56 16.18 38.72
C ILE A 299 14.61 15.95 39.79
N GLN A 300 14.26 15.29 40.92
CA GLN A 300 15.22 14.97 41.96
C GLN A 300 16.32 14.01 41.46
N LYS A 301 16.05 13.21 40.42
CA LYS A 301 17.03 12.33 39.77
C LYS A 301 17.84 13.02 38.67
N GLY A 302 17.70 14.33 38.49
CA GLY A 302 18.51 15.14 37.57
C GLY A 302 17.93 15.34 36.17
N LEU A 303 16.68 14.92 35.93
CA LEU A 303 15.99 15.19 34.67
C LEU A 303 15.48 16.65 34.62
N LYS A 304 15.68 17.32 33.48
CA LYS A 304 15.23 18.72 33.31
C LYS A 304 13.69 18.78 33.25
N SER A 305 13.10 19.72 33.97
CA SER A 305 11.63 19.91 34.07
C SER A 305 10.96 20.15 32.72
N THR A 306 11.67 20.75 31.75
CA THR A 306 11.17 21.06 30.40
C THR A 306 10.93 19.81 29.54
N ALA A 307 11.45 18.67 29.94
CA ALA A 307 11.31 17.41 29.21
C ALA A 307 10.03 16.62 29.54
N LEU A 308 9.20 17.09 30.46
CA LEU A 308 8.01 16.37 30.96
C LEU A 308 6.72 17.10 30.60
N THR A 309 6.42 17.17 29.30
CA THR A 309 5.14 17.64 28.77
C THR A 309 4.19 16.45 28.58
N ASP A 310 2.89 16.71 28.40
CA ASP A 310 1.87 15.66 28.18
C ASP A 310 2.19 14.77 26.94
N LEU A 311 2.97 15.30 26.00
CA LEU A 311 3.46 14.56 24.82
C LEU A 311 4.40 13.39 25.20
N HIS A 312 5.15 13.48 26.30
CA HIS A 312 6.05 12.40 26.74
C HIS A 312 5.30 11.18 27.27
N LEU A 313 4.06 11.33 27.68
CA LEU A 313 3.22 10.20 28.08
C LEU A 313 2.84 9.29 26.91
N THR A 314 2.92 9.80 25.68
CA THR A 314 2.64 9.05 24.45
C THR A 314 3.89 8.45 23.81
N GLY A 315 5.09 8.71 24.36
CA GLY A 315 6.34 8.11 23.89
C GLY A 315 7.11 8.92 22.86
N SER A 316 6.86 10.22 22.73
CA SER A 316 7.77 11.09 21.97
C SER A 316 9.16 11.12 22.63
N PRO A 317 10.25 11.06 21.89
CA PRO A 317 11.60 11.07 22.46
C PRO A 317 11.88 12.39 23.20
N LEU A 318 12.60 12.27 24.31
CA LEU A 318 13.19 13.35 25.09
C LEU A 318 14.24 14.11 24.27
#